data_4db3f06b302c003f32afe76c218fbd5f
#
_entry.id   4db3f06b302c003f32afe76c218fbd5f
#
_cell.length_a   1.000
_cell.length_b   1.000
_cell.length_c   1.000
_cell.angle_alpha   90.00
_cell.angle_beta   90.00
_cell.angle_gamma   90.00
#
_symmetry.space_group_name_H-M   'P 1'
#
loop_
_entity.id
_entity.type
_entity.pdbx_description
1 polymer ?
#
loop_
_entity_poly.entity_id
_entity_poly.type
_entity_poly.pdbx_seq_one_letter_code
_entity_poly.pdbx_strand_id
1 'polypeptide(L)'
;MALYAIGDLHLCLGAPKPMDVFGGNWVGYMDKLKEGLSVIGSEDTTVLLGDLSWALDLASAREDFAWINQIPGRKIILKGNHDYWWSTASKFYKFCEENGFSDKWILNNNHYVYNGWAICGTRGWFFEEERGSDHDEKVFKRELIRLETSLKSAGDLPKIVFLHYPPLYKGYRCEEILELLKCYEVRQCFYGHLHGASHGLALEGQWDGVEYRLVAADKLNFQPYQVLF
;
A
#
# COMPACT_ATOMS: atom_id res chain seq x y z
N MET A 1 13.95 -15.80 -3.23
CA MET A 1 13.69 -14.35 -3.41
C MET A 1 12.30 -14.22 -4.02
N ALA A 2 11.32 -13.74 -3.26
CA ALA A 2 9.94 -13.53 -3.66
C ALA A 2 9.55 -12.05 -3.47
N LEU A 3 8.51 -11.58 -4.20
CA LEU A 3 7.87 -10.30 -3.99
C LEU A 3 6.52 -10.56 -3.32
N TYR A 4 6.28 -9.93 -2.19
CA TYR A 4 5.02 -9.99 -1.46
C TYR A 4 4.32 -8.65 -1.44
N ALA A 5 3.00 -8.65 -1.31
CA ALA A 5 2.16 -7.46 -1.17
C ALA A 5 1.13 -7.67 -0.05
N ILE A 6 1.00 -6.69 0.81
CA ILE A 6 -0.05 -6.62 1.83
C ILE A 6 -0.24 -5.16 2.24
N GLY A 7 -1.47 -4.72 2.41
CA GLY A 7 -1.82 -3.40 2.93
C GLY A 7 -2.59 -3.46 4.23
N ASP A 8 -2.86 -2.28 4.79
CA ASP A 8 -3.87 -2.14 5.84
C ASP A 8 -3.56 -2.97 7.10
N LEU A 9 -2.32 -2.88 7.58
CA LEU A 9 -1.89 -3.58 8.79
C LEU A 9 -2.56 -3.01 10.06
N HIS A 10 -2.87 -1.71 10.03
CA HIS A 10 -3.53 -0.98 11.11
C HIS A 10 -2.93 -1.26 12.49
N LEU A 11 -1.60 -1.25 12.58
CA LEU A 11 -0.89 -1.43 13.83
C LEU A 11 -1.26 -0.33 14.83
N CYS A 12 -1.28 -0.68 16.12
CA CYS A 12 -1.70 0.23 17.18
C CYS A 12 -0.88 0.07 18.46
N LEU A 13 0.40 -0.36 18.34
CA LEU A 13 1.27 -0.57 19.48
C LEU A 13 1.60 0.75 20.20
N GLY A 14 1.73 1.84 19.44
CA GLY A 14 1.92 3.19 19.95
C GLY A 14 0.66 4.05 20.04
N ALA A 15 -0.54 3.49 19.72
CA ALA A 15 -1.81 4.21 19.72
C ALA A 15 -2.94 3.34 20.29
N PRO A 16 -3.84 3.86 21.15
CA PRO A 16 -4.90 3.07 21.79
C PRO A 16 -6.10 2.86 20.84
N LYS A 17 -5.88 2.21 19.71
CA LYS A 17 -6.93 1.96 18.70
C LYS A 17 -6.83 0.54 18.13
N PRO A 18 -7.05 -0.52 18.94
CA PRO A 18 -6.97 -1.89 18.47
C PRO A 18 -8.07 -2.21 17.48
N MET A 19 -7.73 -2.91 16.38
CA MET A 19 -8.69 -3.32 15.36
C MET A 19 -9.61 -4.45 15.84
N ASP A 20 -9.29 -5.15 16.92
CA ASP A 20 -10.12 -6.19 17.51
C ASP A 20 -11.55 -5.73 17.81
N VAL A 21 -11.76 -4.42 18.08
CA VAL A 21 -13.09 -3.83 18.35
C VAL A 21 -14.06 -3.97 17.17
N PHE A 22 -13.56 -4.16 15.96
CA PHE A 22 -14.39 -4.38 14.78
C PHE A 22 -14.86 -5.83 14.62
N GLY A 23 -14.34 -6.75 15.45
CA GLY A 23 -14.72 -8.16 15.43
C GLY A 23 -14.32 -8.90 14.14
N GLY A 24 -14.99 -10.03 13.87
CA GLY A 24 -14.75 -10.81 12.65
C GLY A 24 -13.28 -11.21 12.48
N ASN A 25 -12.71 -10.98 11.30
CA ASN A 25 -11.32 -11.33 11.00
C ASN A 25 -10.30 -10.56 11.85
N TRP A 26 -10.66 -9.39 12.39
CA TRP A 26 -9.74 -8.55 13.16
C TRP A 26 -9.48 -9.06 14.58
N VAL A 27 -10.28 -9.99 15.12
CA VAL A 27 -10.03 -10.58 16.44
C VAL A 27 -8.70 -11.33 16.44
N GLY A 28 -7.76 -10.92 17.32
CA GLY A 28 -6.41 -11.46 17.41
C GLY A 28 -5.53 -11.20 16.18
N TYR A 29 -5.79 -10.10 15.47
CA TYR A 29 -5.14 -9.80 14.18
C TYR A 29 -3.61 -9.67 14.28
N MET A 30 -3.07 -9.21 15.41
CA MET A 30 -1.64 -9.10 15.62
C MET A 30 -0.92 -10.45 15.56
N ASP A 31 -1.53 -11.48 16.17
CA ASP A 31 -0.97 -12.86 16.14
C ASP A 31 -1.08 -13.43 14.71
N LYS A 32 -2.19 -13.19 14.03
CA LYS A 32 -2.40 -13.58 12.63
C LYS A 32 -1.38 -12.92 11.68
N LEU A 33 -1.11 -11.61 11.87
CA LEU A 33 -0.08 -10.89 11.11
C LEU A 33 1.30 -11.49 11.36
N LYS A 34 1.63 -11.76 12.62
CA LYS A 34 2.91 -12.37 12.98
C LYS A 34 3.09 -13.74 12.34
N GLU A 35 2.06 -14.58 12.40
CA GLU A 35 2.06 -15.90 11.76
C GLU A 35 2.15 -15.78 10.24
N GLY A 36 1.27 -14.97 9.63
CA GLY A 36 1.21 -14.81 8.17
C GLY A 36 2.50 -14.27 7.57
N LEU A 37 3.09 -13.27 8.19
CA LEU A 37 4.33 -12.64 7.71
C LEU A 37 5.59 -13.50 7.99
N SER A 38 5.48 -14.57 8.74
CA SER A 38 6.59 -15.49 9.03
C SER A 38 7.11 -16.24 7.78
N VAL A 39 6.35 -16.26 6.70
CA VAL A 39 6.76 -16.86 5.41
C VAL A 39 7.83 -16.03 4.69
N ILE A 40 8.00 -14.76 5.07
CA ILE A 40 8.93 -13.83 4.43
C ILE A 40 10.35 -14.13 4.89
N GLY A 41 11.26 -14.31 3.95
CA GLY A 41 12.69 -14.51 4.21
C GLY A 41 13.53 -13.24 4.04
N SER A 42 14.81 -13.32 4.44
CA SER A 42 15.74 -12.19 4.38
C SER A 42 16.00 -11.65 2.95
N GLU A 43 15.86 -12.51 1.95
CA GLU A 43 16.09 -12.16 0.55
C GLU A 43 14.83 -11.66 -0.16
N ASP A 44 13.70 -11.65 0.53
CA ASP A 44 12.41 -11.27 -0.07
C ASP A 44 12.18 -9.76 0.01
N THR A 45 11.26 -9.30 -0.81
CA THR A 45 10.79 -7.92 -0.82
C THR A 45 9.30 -7.89 -0.54
N THR A 46 8.85 -7.01 0.35
CA THR A 46 7.43 -6.83 0.65
C THR A 46 7.01 -5.41 0.35
N VAL A 47 5.96 -5.24 -0.45
CA VAL A 47 5.29 -3.95 -0.63
C VAL A 47 4.18 -3.83 0.42
N LEU A 48 4.27 -2.78 1.24
CA LEU A 48 3.30 -2.42 2.26
C LEU A 48 2.42 -1.29 1.74
N LEU A 49 1.13 -1.58 1.44
CA LEU A 49 0.25 -0.70 0.66
C LEU A 49 -0.47 0.38 1.48
N GLY A 50 0.15 0.88 2.54
CA GLY A 50 -0.42 1.95 3.36
C GLY A 50 -1.34 1.44 4.46
N ASP A 51 -1.86 2.39 5.24
CA ASP A 51 -2.61 2.17 6.46
C ASP A 51 -1.88 1.21 7.41
N LEU A 52 -0.59 1.54 7.65
CA LEU A 52 0.30 0.70 8.42
C LEU A 52 0.13 0.89 9.92
N SER A 53 -0.15 2.13 10.35
CA SER A 53 -0.22 2.50 11.77
C SER A 53 -1.28 3.56 12.03
N TRP A 54 -1.99 3.42 13.15
CA TRP A 54 -2.92 4.43 13.67
C TRP A 54 -2.24 5.60 14.38
N ALA A 55 -0.92 5.62 14.47
CA ALA A 55 -0.18 6.71 15.10
C ALA A 55 -0.40 8.06 14.40
N LEU A 56 -0.44 9.13 15.18
CA LEU A 56 -0.67 10.48 14.67
C LEU A 56 0.60 11.17 14.19
N ASP A 57 1.76 10.72 14.66
CA ASP A 57 3.07 11.24 14.32
C ASP A 57 4.15 10.14 14.36
N LEU A 58 5.36 10.46 13.89
CA LEU A 58 6.47 9.50 13.86
C LEU A 58 6.92 9.04 15.25
N ALA A 59 6.79 9.88 16.27
CA ALA A 59 7.21 9.50 17.62
C ALA A 59 6.28 8.40 18.19
N SER A 60 4.98 8.57 18.04
CA SER A 60 3.99 7.55 18.43
C SER A 60 3.98 6.33 17.51
N ALA A 61 4.43 6.46 16.26
CA ALA A 61 4.56 5.33 15.33
C ALA A 61 5.78 4.42 15.62
N ARG A 62 6.65 4.79 16.55
CA ARG A 62 7.93 4.10 16.80
C ARG A 62 7.76 2.62 17.08
N GLU A 63 6.84 2.25 17.94
CA GLU A 63 6.58 0.84 18.32
C GLU A 63 6.09 0.02 17.11
N ASP A 64 5.19 0.61 16.29
CA ASP A 64 4.66 -0.03 15.09
C ASP A 64 5.78 -0.26 14.05
N PHE A 65 6.65 0.74 13.84
CA PHE A 65 7.80 0.57 12.94
C PHE A 65 8.89 -0.33 13.50
N ALA A 66 9.06 -0.42 14.82
CA ALA A 66 9.90 -1.42 15.44
C ALA A 66 9.38 -2.84 15.17
N TRP A 67 8.06 -3.04 15.21
CA TRP A 67 7.44 -4.30 14.84
C TRP A 67 7.62 -4.61 13.33
N ILE A 68 7.33 -3.64 12.43
CA ILE A 68 7.57 -3.79 10.99
C ILE A 68 9.05 -4.10 10.69
N ASN A 69 9.97 -3.57 11.49
CA ASN A 69 11.39 -3.83 11.32
C ASN A 69 11.79 -5.29 11.58
N GLN A 70 10.99 -6.04 12.34
CA GLN A 70 11.23 -7.47 12.58
C GLN A 70 10.84 -8.35 11.38
N ILE A 71 10.02 -7.84 10.45
CA ILE A 71 9.72 -8.55 9.20
C ILE A 71 11.02 -8.63 8.39
N PRO A 72 11.47 -9.83 7.99
CA PRO A 72 12.71 -9.96 7.22
C PRO A 72 12.64 -9.29 5.85
N GLY A 73 13.80 -9.13 5.23
CA GLY A 73 13.92 -8.62 3.86
C GLY A 73 13.59 -7.14 3.71
N ARG A 74 13.49 -6.71 2.47
CA ARG A 74 13.24 -5.31 2.09
C ARG A 74 11.76 -4.96 2.21
N LYS A 75 11.46 -3.77 2.73
CA LYS A 75 10.10 -3.20 2.76
C LYS A 75 10.00 -1.98 1.86
N ILE A 76 9.10 -2.02 0.87
CA ILE A 76 8.72 -0.88 0.05
C ILE A 76 7.38 -0.38 0.59
N ILE A 77 7.34 0.86 1.05
CA ILE A 77 6.22 1.43 1.79
C ILE A 77 5.59 2.55 0.97
N LEU A 78 4.30 2.49 0.76
CA LEU A 78 3.50 3.62 0.31
C LEU A 78 2.54 4.08 1.43
N LYS A 79 2.06 5.30 1.32
CA LYS A 79 1.17 5.93 2.29
C LYS A 79 -0.29 5.53 2.05
N GLY A 80 -1.03 5.20 3.13
CA GLY A 80 -2.49 5.13 3.14
C GLY A 80 -3.17 6.43 3.61
N ASN A 81 -4.47 6.39 3.80
CA ASN A 81 -5.23 7.56 4.28
C ASN A 81 -5.17 7.72 5.80
N HIS A 82 -5.03 6.64 6.55
CA HIS A 82 -4.89 6.65 8.00
C HIS A 82 -3.45 6.76 8.49
N ASP A 83 -2.45 6.81 7.60
CA ASP A 83 -1.06 7.04 7.98
C ASP A 83 -0.82 8.53 8.31
N TYR A 84 -1.42 9.01 9.42
CA TYR A 84 -1.32 10.40 9.88
C TYR A 84 0.10 10.77 10.32
N TRP A 85 0.90 9.78 10.75
CA TRP A 85 2.32 9.92 11.07
C TRP A 85 3.17 10.42 9.91
N TRP A 86 2.68 10.25 8.68
CA TRP A 86 3.39 10.63 7.47
C TRP A 86 3.50 12.14 7.30
N SER A 87 4.70 12.62 6.99
CA SER A 87 4.92 14.00 6.59
C SER A 87 5.72 14.11 5.27
N THR A 88 6.99 13.72 5.27
CA THR A 88 7.86 13.67 4.09
C THR A 88 8.74 12.43 4.13
N ALA A 89 9.18 11.96 2.95
CA ALA A 89 10.13 10.85 2.87
C ALA A 89 11.42 11.13 3.64
N SER A 90 11.95 12.36 3.55
CA SER A 90 13.18 12.76 4.26
C SER A 90 13.04 12.64 5.79
N LYS A 91 11.91 13.09 6.36
CA LYS A 91 11.66 12.93 7.80
C LYS A 91 11.51 11.47 8.20
N PHE A 92 10.87 10.67 7.35
CA PHE A 92 10.75 9.24 7.59
C PHE A 92 12.10 8.52 7.57
N TYR A 93 12.96 8.81 6.60
CA TYR A 93 14.30 8.23 6.54
C TYR A 93 15.17 8.63 7.75
N LYS A 94 15.10 9.90 8.16
CA LYS A 94 15.78 10.36 9.39
C LYS A 94 15.26 9.61 10.62
N PHE A 95 13.95 9.44 10.74
CA PHE A 95 13.34 8.65 11.82
C PHE A 95 13.82 7.20 11.80
N CYS A 96 13.91 6.57 10.64
CA CYS A 96 14.44 5.21 10.51
C CYS A 96 15.92 5.13 10.96
N GLU A 97 16.75 6.07 10.53
CA GLU A 97 18.16 6.15 10.91
C GLU A 97 18.32 6.30 12.43
N GLU A 98 17.60 7.24 13.05
CA GLU A 98 17.63 7.51 14.48
C GLU A 98 17.18 6.30 15.35
N ASN A 99 16.36 5.41 14.80
CA ASN A 99 15.85 4.22 15.49
C ASN A 99 16.52 2.90 15.05
N GLY A 100 17.51 2.95 14.15
CA GLY A 100 18.18 1.75 13.65
C GLY A 100 17.28 0.86 12.78
N PHE A 101 16.28 1.42 12.11
CA PHE A 101 15.39 0.70 11.23
C PHE A 101 15.95 0.66 9.82
N SER A 102 16.33 -0.52 9.34
CA SER A 102 16.92 -0.75 8.01
C SER A 102 15.89 -1.17 6.97
N ASP A 103 16.33 -1.22 5.71
CA ASP A 103 15.62 -1.83 4.58
C ASP A 103 14.18 -1.34 4.35
N LYS A 104 13.89 -0.08 4.66
CA LYS A 104 12.62 0.58 4.42
C LYS A 104 12.75 1.63 3.33
N TRP A 105 12.02 1.44 2.24
CA TRP A 105 12.06 2.27 1.06
C TRP A 105 10.69 2.86 0.76
N ILE A 106 10.63 4.18 0.59
CA ILE A 106 9.37 4.87 0.33
C ILE A 106 9.09 4.90 -1.17
N LEU A 107 7.92 4.40 -1.55
CA LEU A 107 7.37 4.52 -2.89
C LEU A 107 6.56 5.83 -2.98
N ASN A 108 7.18 6.86 -3.55
CA ASN A 108 6.58 8.19 -3.67
C ASN A 108 7.27 9.00 -4.79
N ASN A 109 6.66 9.13 -5.94
CA ASN A 109 7.20 9.76 -7.16
C ASN A 109 8.45 9.06 -7.75
N ASN A 110 8.65 7.81 -7.47
CA ASN A 110 9.79 7.00 -7.90
C ASN A 110 9.31 5.59 -8.25
N HIS A 111 10.24 4.75 -8.65
CA HIS A 111 10.04 3.30 -8.74
C HIS A 111 11.19 2.56 -8.07
N TYR A 112 10.98 1.27 -7.83
CA TYR A 112 12.04 0.31 -7.47
C TYR A 112 12.06 -0.82 -8.48
N VAL A 113 13.19 -1.46 -8.62
CA VAL A 113 13.32 -2.60 -9.55
C VAL A 113 13.40 -3.90 -8.78
N TYR A 114 12.59 -4.86 -9.21
CA TYR A 114 12.59 -6.23 -8.70
C TYR A 114 12.54 -7.21 -9.89
N ASN A 115 13.57 -8.04 -10.04
CA ASN A 115 13.68 -9.05 -11.11
C ASN A 115 13.35 -8.50 -12.52
N GLY A 116 13.83 -7.29 -12.84
CA GLY A 116 13.59 -6.66 -14.14
C GLY A 116 12.21 -6.00 -14.28
N TRP A 117 11.36 -6.03 -13.27
CA TRP A 117 10.07 -5.33 -13.21
C TRP A 117 10.18 -4.04 -12.40
N ALA A 118 9.50 -3.01 -12.84
CA ALA A 118 9.37 -1.77 -12.09
C ALA A 118 8.17 -1.85 -11.13
N ILE A 119 8.45 -1.65 -9.85
CA ILE A 119 7.47 -1.46 -8.79
C ILE A 119 7.16 0.03 -8.74
N CYS A 120 6.01 0.41 -9.27
CA CYS A 120 5.50 1.78 -9.32
C CYS A 120 4.30 1.96 -8.39
N GLY A 121 3.96 3.19 -8.06
CA GLY A 121 2.74 3.43 -7.28
C GLY A 121 2.69 4.75 -6.54
N THR A 122 1.55 4.96 -5.93
CA THR A 122 1.23 6.09 -5.04
C THR A 122 0.05 5.71 -4.15
N ARG A 123 -0.36 6.62 -3.26
CA ARG A 123 -1.57 6.41 -2.47
C ARG A 123 -2.81 6.20 -3.34
N GLY A 124 -2.90 6.85 -4.49
CA GLY A 124 -4.12 6.98 -5.26
C GLY A 124 -5.11 7.93 -4.59
N TRP A 125 -6.29 8.03 -5.13
CA TRP A 125 -7.40 8.80 -4.59
C TRP A 125 -8.70 8.36 -5.20
N PHE A 126 -9.79 8.40 -4.44
CA PHE A 126 -11.14 8.37 -4.98
C PHE A 126 -12.01 9.40 -4.25
N PHE A 127 -13.11 9.78 -4.86
CA PHE A 127 -14.09 10.66 -4.26
C PHE A 127 -15.12 9.82 -3.50
N GLU A 128 -15.30 10.05 -2.21
CA GLU A 128 -16.28 9.34 -1.37
C GLU A 128 -17.72 9.79 -1.67
N GLU A 129 -17.88 11.02 -2.19
CA GLU A 129 -19.16 11.59 -2.60
C GLU A 129 -19.05 12.14 -4.03
N GLU A 130 -20.20 12.37 -4.71
CA GLU A 130 -20.21 12.95 -6.04
C GLU A 130 -19.43 14.27 -6.09
N ARG A 131 -18.22 14.21 -6.65
CA ARG A 131 -17.23 15.28 -6.79
C ARG A 131 -17.05 16.13 -5.54
N GLY A 132 -16.06 15.75 -4.75
CA GLY A 132 -15.64 16.39 -3.53
C GLY A 132 -15.29 17.88 -3.63
N SER A 133 -14.94 18.45 -2.52
CA SER A 133 -14.54 19.85 -2.38
C SER A 133 -13.36 20.22 -3.30
N ASP A 134 -13.13 21.53 -3.53
CA ASP A 134 -11.94 22.06 -4.21
C ASP A 134 -10.63 21.49 -3.63
N HIS A 135 -10.64 21.09 -2.37
CA HIS A 135 -9.51 20.47 -1.71
C HIS A 135 -9.27 19.05 -2.27
N ASP A 136 -10.31 18.24 -2.40
CA ASP A 136 -10.23 16.87 -2.89
C ASP A 136 -9.74 16.84 -4.34
N GLU A 137 -10.21 17.77 -5.17
CA GLU A 137 -9.75 17.91 -6.54
C GLU A 137 -8.25 18.21 -6.62
N LYS A 138 -7.74 19.09 -5.74
CA LYS A 138 -6.31 19.40 -5.66
C LYS A 138 -5.48 18.19 -5.19
N VAL A 139 -6.01 17.42 -4.25
CA VAL A 139 -5.37 16.18 -3.77
C VAL A 139 -5.34 15.16 -4.89
N PHE A 140 -6.46 14.94 -5.56
CA PHE A 140 -6.59 14.02 -6.69
C PHE A 140 -5.59 14.35 -7.81
N LYS A 141 -5.55 15.61 -8.27
CA LYS A 141 -4.59 16.04 -9.31
C LYS A 141 -3.14 15.78 -8.90
N ARG A 142 -2.80 15.97 -7.63
CA ARG A 142 -1.45 15.65 -7.12
C ARG A 142 -1.16 14.15 -7.14
N GLU A 143 -2.14 13.32 -6.80
CA GLU A 143 -1.96 11.86 -6.84
C GLU A 143 -1.80 11.34 -8.28
N LEU A 144 -2.52 11.91 -9.25
CA LEU A 144 -2.32 11.61 -10.68
C LEU A 144 -0.89 11.96 -11.13
N ILE A 145 -0.41 13.18 -10.80
CA ILE A 145 0.97 13.60 -11.12
C ILE A 145 2.00 12.67 -10.47
N ARG A 146 1.76 12.24 -9.24
CA ARG A 146 2.64 11.32 -8.52
C ARG A 146 2.70 9.94 -9.17
N LEU A 147 1.53 9.40 -9.54
CA LEU A 147 1.45 8.12 -10.23
C LEU A 147 2.18 8.20 -11.58
N GLU A 148 1.88 9.22 -12.37
CA GLU A 148 2.52 9.42 -13.67
C GLU A 148 4.04 9.59 -13.54
N THR A 149 4.51 10.34 -12.53
CA THR A 149 5.95 10.50 -12.25
C THR A 149 6.60 9.16 -11.91
N SER A 150 5.95 8.34 -11.08
CA SER A 150 6.41 7.00 -10.75
C SER A 150 6.51 6.12 -12.00
N LEU A 151 5.48 6.10 -12.84
CA LEU A 151 5.43 5.33 -14.09
C LEU A 151 6.49 5.80 -15.10
N LYS A 152 6.63 7.12 -15.30
CA LYS A 152 7.66 7.70 -16.19
C LYS A 152 9.07 7.36 -15.75
N SER A 153 9.34 7.36 -14.45
CA SER A 153 10.66 7.06 -13.92
C SER A 153 11.13 5.64 -14.25
N ALA A 154 10.19 4.71 -14.49
CA ALA A 154 10.46 3.31 -14.82
C ALA A 154 10.94 3.07 -16.27
N GLY A 155 10.82 4.08 -17.17
CA GLY A 155 11.20 3.93 -18.57
C GLY A 155 10.49 2.75 -19.24
N ASP A 156 11.26 1.93 -19.95
CA ASP A 156 10.75 0.79 -20.74
C ASP A 156 10.58 -0.51 -19.93
N LEU A 157 10.87 -0.49 -18.63
CA LEU A 157 10.70 -1.68 -17.80
C LEU A 157 9.20 -2.09 -17.74
N PRO A 158 8.89 -3.40 -17.74
CA PRO A 158 7.54 -3.86 -17.45
C PRO A 158 7.12 -3.40 -16.06
N LYS A 159 5.87 -2.98 -15.90
CA LYS A 159 5.41 -2.24 -14.73
C LYS A 159 4.34 -3.00 -13.94
N ILE A 160 4.49 -2.98 -12.62
CA ILE A 160 3.47 -3.35 -11.64
C ILE A 160 3.17 -2.12 -10.80
N VAL A 161 1.90 -1.83 -10.58
CA VAL A 161 1.45 -0.68 -9.80
C VAL A 161 0.87 -1.12 -8.46
N PHE A 162 1.21 -0.38 -7.43
CA PHE A 162 0.66 -0.52 -6.08
C PHE A 162 -0.01 0.79 -5.68
N LEU A 163 -1.27 0.70 -5.32
CA LEU A 163 -2.09 1.82 -4.84
C LEU A 163 -2.65 1.49 -3.46
N HIS A 164 -2.86 2.50 -2.62
CA HIS A 164 -3.66 2.27 -1.42
C HIS A 164 -5.15 2.29 -1.77
N TYR A 165 -5.62 3.37 -2.41
CA TYR A 165 -7.01 3.45 -2.86
C TYR A 165 -7.25 2.61 -4.12
N PRO A 166 -8.40 1.90 -4.20
CA PRO A 166 -8.76 1.16 -5.40
C PRO A 166 -9.02 2.12 -6.57
N PRO A 167 -8.45 1.87 -7.77
CA PRO A 167 -8.74 2.67 -8.95
C PRO A 167 -10.11 2.34 -9.54
N LEU A 168 -10.66 1.17 -9.18
CA LEU A 168 -11.99 0.72 -9.57
C LEU A 168 -12.56 -0.25 -8.52
N TYR A 169 -13.88 -0.20 -8.33
CA TYR A 169 -14.66 -1.16 -7.56
C TYR A 169 -16.12 -1.11 -8.05
N LYS A 170 -17.00 -1.99 -7.56
CA LYS A 170 -18.40 -2.01 -8.00
C LYS A 170 -19.06 -0.64 -7.79
N GLY A 171 -19.49 -0.03 -8.90
CA GLY A 171 -20.12 1.29 -8.92
C GLY A 171 -19.16 2.47 -9.05
N TYR A 172 -17.85 2.24 -9.09
CA TYR A 172 -16.86 3.32 -9.23
C TYR A 172 -15.72 2.97 -10.17
N ARG A 173 -15.30 3.93 -10.99
CA ARG A 173 -14.11 3.87 -11.84
C ARG A 173 -13.43 5.24 -11.85
N CYS A 174 -12.14 5.27 -11.60
CA CYS A 174 -11.31 6.46 -11.78
C CYS A 174 -10.68 6.41 -13.18
N GLU A 175 -11.36 6.96 -14.16
CA GLU A 175 -10.93 6.85 -15.55
C GLU A 175 -9.52 7.42 -15.77
N GLU A 176 -9.15 8.51 -15.09
CA GLU A 176 -7.83 9.12 -15.20
C GLU A 176 -6.70 8.18 -14.71
N ILE A 177 -6.92 7.44 -13.63
CA ILE A 177 -5.94 6.44 -13.17
C ILE A 177 -5.91 5.26 -14.15
N LEU A 178 -7.08 4.77 -14.60
CA LEU A 178 -7.17 3.65 -15.53
C LEU A 178 -6.49 3.96 -16.87
N GLU A 179 -6.67 5.19 -17.38
CA GLU A 179 -5.97 5.67 -18.58
C GLU A 179 -4.44 5.69 -18.39
N LEU A 180 -3.94 6.15 -17.24
CA LEU A 180 -2.51 6.09 -16.93
C LEU A 180 -2.00 4.66 -16.93
N LEU A 181 -2.72 3.73 -16.25
CA LEU A 181 -2.31 2.33 -16.22
C LEU A 181 -2.22 1.73 -17.63
N LYS A 182 -3.18 2.05 -18.49
CA LYS A 182 -3.22 1.62 -19.90
C LYS A 182 -2.11 2.25 -20.73
N CYS A 183 -1.94 3.58 -20.67
CA CYS A 183 -0.92 4.31 -21.43
C CYS A 183 0.50 3.85 -21.13
N TYR A 184 0.77 3.45 -19.88
CA TYR A 184 2.08 2.96 -19.46
C TYR A 184 2.21 1.43 -19.49
N GLU A 185 1.26 0.73 -20.11
CA GLU A 185 1.24 -0.74 -20.30
C GLU A 185 1.44 -1.51 -18.99
N VAL A 186 0.81 -1.03 -17.91
CA VAL A 186 0.84 -1.70 -16.61
C VAL A 186 0.22 -3.09 -16.71
N ARG A 187 0.88 -4.11 -16.17
CA ARG A 187 0.41 -5.50 -16.23
C ARG A 187 -0.46 -5.90 -15.05
N GLN A 188 -0.12 -5.39 -13.88
CA GLN A 188 -0.79 -5.73 -12.63
C GLN A 188 -0.97 -4.48 -11.78
N CYS A 189 -2.11 -4.37 -11.09
CA CYS A 189 -2.41 -3.30 -10.15
C CYS A 189 -2.95 -3.91 -8.84
N PHE A 190 -2.19 -3.72 -7.77
CA PHE A 190 -2.56 -4.14 -6.42
C PHE A 190 -3.07 -2.95 -5.64
N TYR A 191 -4.11 -3.15 -4.84
CA TYR A 191 -4.70 -2.07 -4.03
C TYR A 191 -5.16 -2.58 -2.66
N GLY A 192 -5.36 -1.67 -1.71
CA GLY A 192 -5.83 -1.92 -0.35
C GLY A 192 -7.15 -1.22 -0.05
N HIS A 193 -7.28 -0.67 1.16
CA HIS A 193 -8.33 0.22 1.62
C HIS A 193 -9.72 -0.40 1.86
N LEU A 194 -10.16 -1.39 1.10
CA LEU A 194 -11.47 -2.01 1.26
C LEU A 194 -11.43 -3.09 2.34
N HIS A 195 -12.25 -2.92 3.40
CA HIS A 195 -12.28 -3.81 4.55
C HIS A 195 -13.64 -4.44 4.79
N GLY A 196 -13.68 -5.59 5.44
CA GLY A 196 -14.89 -6.24 5.93
C GLY A 196 -15.94 -6.42 4.83
N ALA A 197 -17.13 -5.83 5.01
CA ALA A 197 -18.21 -5.92 4.03
C ALA A 197 -17.85 -5.31 2.67
N SER A 198 -16.94 -4.32 2.64
CA SER A 198 -16.49 -3.68 1.40
C SER A 198 -15.63 -4.59 0.52
N HIS A 199 -15.15 -5.74 1.01
CA HIS A 199 -14.52 -6.75 0.16
C HIS A 199 -15.41 -7.18 -1.01
N GLY A 200 -16.74 -7.22 -0.79
CA GLY A 200 -17.72 -7.55 -1.83
C GLY A 200 -17.83 -6.53 -2.96
N LEU A 201 -17.25 -5.34 -2.79
CA LEU A 201 -17.19 -4.28 -3.80
C LEU A 201 -15.93 -4.39 -4.66
N ALA A 202 -14.88 -5.06 -4.18
CA ALA A 202 -13.63 -5.20 -4.91
C ALA A 202 -13.85 -5.81 -6.30
N LEU A 203 -13.20 -5.23 -7.31
CA LEU A 203 -13.11 -5.82 -8.65
C LEU A 203 -11.71 -6.42 -8.80
N GLU A 204 -11.66 -7.75 -8.87
CA GLU A 204 -10.42 -8.52 -9.02
C GLU A 204 -10.42 -9.24 -10.38
N GLY A 205 -9.23 -9.56 -10.89
CA GLY A 205 -9.04 -10.23 -12.18
C GLY A 205 -8.69 -9.25 -13.31
N GLN A 206 -8.90 -9.68 -14.56
CA GLN A 206 -8.48 -8.94 -15.77
C GLN A 206 -9.53 -7.91 -16.19
N TRP A 207 -9.12 -6.64 -16.26
CA TRP A 207 -9.93 -5.54 -16.77
C TRP A 207 -9.05 -4.62 -17.63
N ASP A 208 -9.45 -4.35 -18.85
CA ASP A 208 -8.75 -3.46 -19.80
C ASP A 208 -7.25 -3.80 -19.97
N GLY A 209 -6.89 -5.08 -19.90
CA GLY A 209 -5.50 -5.57 -20.06
C GLY A 209 -4.64 -5.51 -18.79
N VAL A 210 -5.19 -5.06 -17.66
CA VAL A 210 -4.52 -5.03 -16.36
C VAL A 210 -5.15 -6.07 -15.42
N GLU A 211 -4.33 -6.81 -14.68
CA GLU A 211 -4.80 -7.68 -13.60
C GLU A 211 -4.91 -6.89 -12.29
N TYR A 212 -6.10 -6.84 -11.71
CA TYR A 212 -6.39 -6.13 -10.46
C TYR A 212 -6.55 -7.08 -9.30
N ARG A 213 -6.03 -6.71 -8.11
CA ARG A 213 -6.14 -7.52 -6.91
C ARG A 213 -6.18 -6.67 -5.64
N LEU A 214 -7.15 -6.98 -4.77
CA LEU A 214 -7.22 -6.43 -3.42
C LEU A 214 -6.27 -7.20 -2.49
N VAL A 215 -5.37 -6.49 -1.82
CA VAL A 215 -4.38 -7.05 -0.90
C VAL A 215 -4.45 -6.45 0.51
N ALA A 216 -5.65 -6.05 0.94
CA ALA A 216 -5.91 -5.66 2.33
C ALA A 216 -5.69 -6.85 3.27
N ALA A 217 -5.07 -6.64 4.43
CA ALA A 217 -4.67 -7.71 5.35
C ALA A 217 -5.85 -8.61 5.78
N ASP A 218 -7.00 -8.03 6.13
CA ASP A 218 -8.19 -8.79 6.54
C ASP A 218 -8.84 -9.58 5.38
N LYS A 219 -8.71 -9.10 4.13
CA LYS A 219 -9.11 -9.85 2.92
C LYS A 219 -8.23 -11.07 2.69
N LEU A 220 -6.93 -10.94 2.96
CA LEU A 220 -5.93 -11.99 2.78
C LEU A 220 -5.83 -12.93 4.00
N ASN A 221 -6.71 -12.82 4.99
CA ASN A 221 -6.58 -13.52 6.27
C ASN A 221 -5.19 -13.33 6.89
N PHE A 222 -4.64 -12.12 6.75
CA PHE A 222 -3.34 -11.69 7.26
C PHE A 222 -2.12 -12.43 6.68
N GLN A 223 -2.30 -13.15 5.56
CA GLN A 223 -1.23 -13.79 4.80
C GLN A 223 -0.77 -12.83 3.68
N PRO A 224 0.53 -12.55 3.49
CA PRO A 224 0.96 -11.69 2.41
C PRO A 224 0.75 -12.37 1.06
N TYR A 225 0.25 -11.63 0.08
CA TYR A 225 0.07 -12.14 -1.27
C TYR A 225 1.42 -12.21 -1.98
N GLN A 226 1.78 -13.39 -2.48
CA GLN A 226 2.97 -13.54 -3.33
C GLN A 226 2.65 -13.07 -4.76
N VAL A 227 3.34 -12.02 -5.21
CA VAL A 227 3.20 -11.49 -6.57
C VAL A 227 3.86 -12.45 -7.57
N LEU A 228 3.11 -12.86 -8.57
CA LEU A 228 3.59 -13.73 -9.66
C LEU A 228 3.79 -12.88 -10.93
N PHE A 229 4.82 -13.18 -11.71
CA PHE A 229 5.24 -12.43 -12.91
C PHE A 229 4.94 -13.23 -14.19
#